data_f5535681eb8439b1f6a6807ab51d44f8
#
_entry.id   f5535681eb8439b1f6a6807ab51d44f8
#
_cell.length_a   1.000
_cell.length_b   1.000
_cell.length_c   1.000
_cell.angle_alpha   90.00
_cell.angle_beta   90.00
_cell.angle_gamma   90.00
#
_symmetry.space_group_name_H-M   'P 1'
#
loop_
_entity.id
_entity.type
_entity.pdbx_description
1 polymer ?
#
loop_
_entity_poly.entity_id
_entity_poly.type
_entity_poly.pdbx_seq_one_letter_code
_entity_poly.pdbx_strand_id
1 'polypeptide(L)'
;LKTTIVIGDSSVEITLEVAQHLGDDLVRAIALKPTDGIVRGQEVRDTGEAISVPVGDVTKGKVFNVIGEVLNLEPGETIEVTERWPIHRKAPNFDQLESKTTMFETGIKSIDLLTPYVLGGKIGLFGGAGVGKTVLIQEMIQRVAQDHGGVSVFAGVGERTREGNDLIHEMEEAGVFDKTALVFGQML
;
A
#
# COMPACT_ATOMS: atom_id res chain seq x y z
N LEU A 1 -3.16 13.03 -13.84
CA LEU A 1 -2.40 13.50 -14.99
C LEU A 1 -1.21 12.58 -15.28
N LYS A 2 -0.74 12.55 -16.50
CA LYS A 2 0.47 11.80 -16.89
C LYS A 2 1.36 12.65 -17.80
N THR A 3 2.67 12.50 -17.64
CA THR A 3 3.67 13.04 -18.56
C THR A 3 4.72 11.97 -18.87
N THR A 4 5.40 12.10 -19.99
CA THR A 4 6.42 11.14 -20.41
C THR A 4 7.76 11.86 -20.55
N ILE A 5 8.78 11.32 -19.90
CA ILE A 5 10.16 11.76 -20.08
C ILE A 5 10.93 10.76 -20.93
N VAL A 6 11.86 11.26 -21.72
CA VAL A 6 12.76 10.43 -22.53
C VAL A 6 14.16 10.52 -21.92
N ILE A 7 14.70 9.38 -21.51
CA ILE A 7 16.05 9.27 -20.95
C ILE A 7 16.83 8.31 -21.83
N GLY A 8 17.71 8.87 -22.69
CA GLY A 8 18.39 8.09 -23.72
C GLY A 8 17.39 7.50 -24.71
N ASP A 9 17.41 6.17 -24.88
CA ASP A 9 16.50 5.44 -25.76
C ASP A 9 15.23 4.95 -25.07
N SER A 10 15.07 5.24 -23.77
CA SER A 10 13.93 4.79 -22.96
C SER A 10 12.97 5.94 -22.68
N SER A 11 11.67 5.64 -22.69
CA SER A 11 10.61 6.55 -22.25
C SER A 11 10.03 6.09 -20.93
N VAL A 12 9.90 7.01 -19.96
CA VAL A 12 9.32 6.74 -18.65
C VAL A 12 8.06 7.58 -18.48
N GLU A 13 6.94 6.92 -18.22
CA GLU A 13 5.69 7.59 -17.89
C GLU A 13 5.65 7.94 -16.41
N ILE A 14 5.40 9.21 -16.11
CA ILE A 14 5.25 9.71 -14.75
C ILE A 14 3.80 10.03 -14.49
N THR A 15 3.25 9.42 -13.45
CA THR A 15 1.92 9.73 -12.95
C THR A 15 2.00 10.92 -12.00
N LEU A 16 1.09 11.88 -12.20
CA LEU A 16 0.99 13.12 -11.43
C LEU A 16 -0.38 13.18 -10.76
N GLU A 17 -0.42 13.41 -9.47
CA GLU A 17 -1.65 13.66 -8.72
C GLU A 17 -1.91 15.16 -8.63
N VAL A 18 -3.11 15.61 -9.01
CA VAL A 18 -3.51 17.01 -8.84
C VAL A 18 -3.79 17.28 -7.36
N ALA A 19 -2.95 18.11 -6.75
CA ALA A 19 -3.09 18.46 -5.34
C ALA A 19 -3.95 19.72 -5.14
N GLN A 20 -3.93 20.65 -6.10
CA GLN A 20 -4.63 21.92 -5.98
C GLN A 20 -4.95 22.54 -7.34
N HIS A 21 -6.15 23.08 -7.48
CA HIS A 21 -6.49 23.99 -8.57
C HIS A 21 -6.11 25.42 -8.17
N LEU A 22 -5.35 26.10 -9.02
CA LEU A 22 -4.84 27.45 -8.75
C LEU A 22 -5.69 28.54 -9.42
N GLY A 23 -6.61 28.20 -10.32
CA GLY A 23 -7.33 29.10 -11.21
C GLY A 23 -6.59 29.32 -12.52
N ASP A 24 -7.21 30.05 -13.47
CA ASP A 24 -6.63 30.40 -14.78
C ASP A 24 -6.06 29.20 -15.54
N ASP A 25 -6.80 28.07 -15.53
CA ASP A 25 -6.42 26.78 -16.11
C ASP A 25 -5.10 26.18 -15.59
N LEU A 26 -4.68 26.61 -14.40
CA LEU A 26 -3.48 26.11 -13.75
C LEU A 26 -3.81 25.15 -12.60
N VAL A 27 -3.03 24.08 -12.51
CA VAL A 27 -3.07 23.11 -11.42
C VAL A 27 -1.68 22.91 -10.82
N ARG A 28 -1.65 22.64 -9.53
CA ARG A 28 -0.46 22.12 -8.86
C ARG A 28 -0.59 20.62 -8.72
N ALA A 29 0.38 19.88 -9.25
CA ALA A 29 0.40 18.43 -9.16
C ALA A 29 1.67 17.92 -8.50
N ILE A 30 1.58 16.76 -7.88
CA ILE A 30 2.68 16.04 -7.21
C ILE A 30 3.04 14.85 -8.09
N ALA A 31 4.31 14.72 -8.44
CA ALA A 31 4.82 13.56 -9.16
C ALA A 31 4.99 12.37 -8.21
N LEU A 32 4.55 11.19 -8.64
CA LEU A 32 4.66 9.94 -7.87
C LEU A 32 5.89 9.10 -8.27
N LYS A 33 6.72 9.62 -9.16
CA LYS A 33 8.03 9.07 -9.57
C LYS A 33 9.07 10.19 -9.58
N PRO A 34 10.38 9.88 -9.61
CA PRO A 34 11.44 10.88 -9.76
C PRO A 34 11.19 11.82 -10.94
N THR A 35 11.50 13.08 -10.74
CA THR A 35 11.21 14.14 -11.70
C THR A 35 12.42 14.53 -12.56
N ASP A 36 13.53 13.81 -12.42
CA ASP A 36 14.75 14.03 -13.19
C ASP A 36 14.46 13.91 -14.69
N GLY A 37 14.83 14.93 -15.45
CA GLY A 37 14.56 14.97 -16.88
C GLY A 37 13.25 15.65 -17.28
N ILE A 38 12.38 16.08 -16.37
CA ILE A 38 11.22 16.92 -16.69
C ILE A 38 11.71 18.32 -17.04
N VAL A 39 11.22 18.85 -18.17
CA VAL A 39 11.56 20.19 -18.64
C VAL A 39 10.33 21.09 -18.72
N ARG A 40 10.56 22.39 -18.63
CA ARG A 40 9.49 23.37 -18.79
C ARG A 40 8.92 23.32 -20.22
N GLY A 41 7.58 23.34 -20.31
CA GLY A 41 6.86 23.27 -21.59
C GLY A 41 6.62 21.84 -22.08
N GLN A 42 6.98 20.83 -21.27
CA GLN A 42 6.69 19.44 -21.57
C GLN A 42 5.18 19.18 -21.55
N GLU A 43 4.71 18.37 -22.48
CA GLU A 43 3.31 18.01 -22.57
C GLU A 43 2.85 17.17 -21.37
N VAL A 44 1.67 17.50 -20.85
CA VAL A 44 1.00 16.78 -19.76
C VAL A 44 -0.40 16.41 -20.24
N ARG A 45 -0.74 15.13 -20.14
CA ARG A 45 -2.05 14.61 -20.55
C ARG A 45 -2.97 14.44 -19.34
N ASP A 46 -4.20 14.94 -19.44
CA ASP A 46 -5.24 14.59 -18.50
C ASP A 46 -5.77 13.16 -18.79
N THR A 47 -5.84 12.34 -17.76
CA THR A 47 -6.35 10.97 -17.87
C THR A 47 -7.86 10.90 -17.69
N GLY A 48 -8.49 11.96 -17.19
CA GLY A 48 -9.92 12.02 -16.87
C GLY A 48 -10.35 11.17 -15.69
N GLU A 49 -9.40 10.47 -15.04
CA GLU A 49 -9.66 9.52 -13.97
C GLU A 49 -8.77 9.79 -12.76
N ALA A 50 -9.29 9.44 -11.58
CA ALA A 50 -8.49 9.42 -10.36
C ALA A 50 -7.50 8.25 -10.38
N ILE A 51 -6.40 8.37 -9.62
CA ILE A 51 -5.48 7.26 -9.42
C ILE A 51 -6.23 6.12 -8.75
N SER A 52 -6.15 4.94 -9.34
CA SER A 52 -6.84 3.74 -8.88
C SER A 52 -5.89 2.56 -8.73
N VAL A 53 -6.20 1.67 -7.82
CA VAL A 53 -5.42 0.46 -7.53
C VAL A 53 -6.27 -0.78 -7.73
N PRO A 54 -5.68 -1.92 -8.12
CA PRO A 54 -6.40 -3.18 -8.20
C PRO A 54 -6.88 -3.61 -6.82
N VAL A 55 -8.05 -4.26 -6.78
CA VAL A 55 -8.66 -4.78 -5.55
C VAL A 55 -9.17 -6.21 -5.76
N GLY A 56 -9.49 -6.88 -4.66
CA GLY A 56 -10.00 -8.24 -4.67
C GLY A 56 -8.91 -9.30 -4.51
N ASP A 57 -9.28 -10.55 -4.76
CA ASP A 57 -8.40 -11.72 -4.51
C ASP A 57 -7.11 -11.71 -5.34
N VAL A 58 -7.11 -11.02 -6.47
CA VAL A 58 -5.95 -10.85 -7.35
C VAL A 58 -4.77 -10.14 -6.67
N THR A 59 -5.03 -9.42 -5.58
CA THR A 59 -3.99 -8.70 -4.83
C THR A 59 -3.25 -9.54 -3.80
N LYS A 60 -3.76 -10.72 -3.46
CA LYS A 60 -3.15 -11.63 -2.50
C LYS A 60 -1.84 -12.20 -3.06
N GLY A 61 -0.81 -12.29 -2.23
CA GLY A 61 0.52 -12.74 -2.64
C GLY A 61 1.21 -11.81 -3.63
N LYS A 62 0.81 -10.54 -3.68
CA LYS A 62 1.41 -9.55 -4.58
C LYS A 62 2.00 -8.38 -3.83
N VAL A 63 3.06 -7.82 -4.41
CA VAL A 63 3.75 -6.62 -3.94
C VAL A 63 3.46 -5.50 -4.91
N PHE A 64 3.00 -4.37 -4.39
CA PHE A 64 2.58 -3.21 -5.18
C PHE A 64 3.44 -1.98 -4.88
N ASN A 65 3.59 -1.13 -5.86
CA ASN A 65 4.00 0.25 -5.65
C ASN A 65 2.80 1.16 -5.35
N VAL A 66 3.05 2.45 -5.11
CA VAL A 66 2.01 3.45 -4.75
C VAL A 66 0.96 3.73 -5.83
N ILE A 67 1.24 3.37 -7.07
CA ILE A 67 0.31 3.54 -8.20
C ILE A 67 -0.41 2.25 -8.58
N GLY A 68 -0.23 1.18 -7.78
CA GLY A 68 -0.88 -0.10 -7.97
C GLY A 68 -0.30 -0.96 -9.09
N GLU A 69 0.97 -0.74 -9.45
CA GLU A 69 1.73 -1.66 -10.31
C GLU A 69 2.30 -2.79 -9.46
N VAL A 70 2.24 -4.01 -9.96
CA VAL A 70 2.77 -5.20 -9.28
C VAL A 70 4.26 -5.30 -9.53
N LEU A 71 5.03 -5.49 -8.47
CA LEU A 71 6.49 -5.52 -8.50
C LEU A 71 7.08 -6.93 -8.53
N ASN A 72 6.33 -7.95 -8.13
CA ASN A 72 6.77 -9.34 -8.02
C ASN A 72 6.19 -10.26 -9.09
N LEU A 73 6.01 -9.77 -10.31
CA LEU A 73 5.59 -10.59 -11.45
C LEU A 73 6.81 -11.24 -12.12
N GLU A 74 6.66 -12.48 -12.54
CA GLU A 74 7.62 -13.14 -13.42
C GLU A 74 7.61 -12.50 -14.83
N PRO A 75 8.73 -12.51 -15.55
CA PRO A 75 8.79 -11.98 -16.91
C PRO A 75 7.73 -12.62 -17.82
N GLY A 76 6.77 -11.81 -18.30
CA GLY A 76 5.65 -12.25 -19.14
C GLY A 76 4.39 -12.64 -18.37
N GLU A 77 4.41 -12.64 -17.04
CA GLU A 77 3.21 -12.78 -16.22
C GLU A 77 2.42 -11.48 -16.21
N THR A 78 1.09 -11.58 -16.26
CA THR A 78 0.17 -10.46 -16.08
C THR A 78 -0.92 -10.85 -15.11
N ILE A 79 -1.40 -9.90 -14.31
CA ILE A 79 -2.56 -10.12 -13.46
C ILE A 79 -3.83 -9.70 -14.18
N GLU A 80 -4.88 -10.50 -14.08
CA GLU A 80 -6.19 -10.18 -14.62
C GLU A 80 -6.97 -9.34 -13.59
N VAL A 81 -6.89 -8.03 -13.74
CA VAL A 81 -7.56 -7.08 -12.83
C VAL A 81 -9.01 -6.89 -13.27
N THR A 82 -9.94 -7.41 -12.51
CA THR A 82 -11.39 -7.29 -12.77
C THR A 82 -11.96 -6.00 -12.20
N GLU A 83 -11.41 -5.48 -11.11
CA GLU A 83 -11.92 -4.30 -10.43
C GLU A 83 -10.78 -3.41 -9.94
N ARG A 84 -10.97 -2.09 -10.05
CA ARG A 84 -10.06 -1.08 -9.52
C ARG A 84 -10.82 -0.05 -8.70
N TRP A 85 -10.24 0.38 -7.60
CA TRP A 85 -10.81 1.41 -6.75
C TRP A 85 -9.93 2.66 -6.72
N PRO A 86 -10.54 3.87 -6.73
CA PRO A 86 -9.78 5.09 -6.54
C PRO A 86 -9.14 5.10 -5.15
N ILE A 87 -7.91 5.62 -5.07
CA ILE A 87 -7.17 5.71 -3.79
C ILE A 87 -7.83 6.64 -2.78
N HIS A 88 -8.56 7.68 -3.26
CA HIS A 88 -9.33 8.59 -2.43
C HIS A 88 -10.79 8.12 -2.36
N ARG A 89 -11.18 7.59 -1.22
CA ARG A 89 -12.54 7.12 -0.94
C ARG A 89 -13.11 7.84 0.28
N LYS A 90 -14.42 8.04 0.26
CA LYS A 90 -15.14 8.54 1.44
C LYS A 90 -15.14 7.48 2.54
N ALA A 91 -15.00 7.93 3.78
CA ALA A 91 -15.19 7.05 4.94
C ALA A 91 -16.64 6.54 5.00
N PRO A 92 -16.88 5.35 5.61
CA PRO A 92 -18.23 4.88 5.88
C PRO A 92 -19.03 5.90 6.69
N ASN A 93 -20.32 5.99 6.44
CA ASN A 93 -21.21 6.82 7.24
C ASN A 93 -21.33 6.26 8.66
N PHE A 94 -21.71 7.11 9.61
CA PHE A 94 -21.81 6.73 11.02
C PHE A 94 -22.83 5.62 11.27
N ASP A 95 -23.90 5.58 10.52
CA ASP A 95 -24.96 4.55 10.57
C ASP A 95 -24.50 3.16 10.07
N GLN A 96 -23.40 3.11 9.34
CA GLN A 96 -22.76 1.88 8.84
C GLN A 96 -21.70 1.32 9.79
N LEU A 97 -21.40 2.03 10.87
CA LEU A 97 -20.39 1.59 11.85
C LEU A 97 -21.02 0.59 12.82
N GLU A 98 -20.30 -0.50 13.07
CA GLU A 98 -20.70 -1.47 14.08
C GLU A 98 -20.53 -0.89 15.48
N SER A 99 -21.58 -0.96 16.30
CA SER A 99 -21.57 -0.40 17.66
C SER A 99 -21.03 -1.36 18.71
N LYS A 100 -20.86 -2.65 18.37
CA LYS A 100 -20.42 -3.68 19.30
C LYS A 100 -18.89 -3.69 19.43
N THR A 101 -18.41 -3.52 20.66
CA THR A 101 -17.00 -3.68 20.98
C THR A 101 -16.69 -5.15 21.23
N THR A 102 -15.86 -5.74 20.38
CA THR A 102 -15.39 -7.12 20.50
C THR A 102 -13.87 -7.11 20.58
N MET A 103 -13.31 -7.90 21.51
CA MET A 103 -11.86 -8.05 21.64
C MET A 103 -11.31 -8.79 20.43
N PHE A 104 -10.18 -8.33 19.94
CA PHE A 104 -9.37 -8.99 18.94
C PHE A 104 -8.21 -9.71 19.64
N GLU A 105 -8.25 -11.03 19.68
CA GLU A 105 -7.21 -11.84 20.29
C GLU A 105 -5.99 -11.91 19.36
N THR A 106 -4.87 -11.36 19.83
CA THR A 106 -3.60 -11.34 19.08
C THR A 106 -2.78 -12.62 19.30
N GLY A 107 -3.10 -13.40 20.35
CA GLY A 107 -2.31 -14.53 20.81
C GLY A 107 -1.00 -14.15 21.51
N ILE A 108 -0.72 -12.85 21.64
CA ILE A 108 0.43 -12.33 22.39
C ILE A 108 -0.04 -12.02 23.81
N LYS A 109 0.35 -12.87 24.78
CA LYS A 109 -0.17 -12.83 26.17
C LYS A 109 -0.09 -11.44 26.80
N SER A 110 1.01 -10.73 26.61
CA SER A 110 1.20 -9.39 27.19
C SER A 110 0.24 -8.35 26.61
N ILE A 111 -0.08 -8.44 25.32
CA ILE A 111 -1.04 -7.55 24.66
C ILE A 111 -2.45 -7.90 25.10
N ASP A 112 -2.84 -9.16 24.96
CA ASP A 112 -4.20 -9.61 25.23
C ASP A 112 -4.61 -9.40 26.69
N LEU A 113 -3.64 -9.51 27.63
CA LEU A 113 -3.90 -9.32 29.04
C LEU A 113 -3.85 -7.86 29.51
N LEU A 114 -2.87 -7.09 29.03
CA LEU A 114 -2.58 -5.74 29.57
C LEU A 114 -3.12 -4.61 28.71
N THR A 115 -3.20 -4.82 27.40
CA THR A 115 -3.63 -3.80 26.42
C THR A 115 -4.44 -4.43 25.29
N PRO A 116 -5.58 -5.07 25.59
CA PRO A 116 -6.33 -5.82 24.59
C PRO A 116 -6.75 -4.94 23.42
N TYR A 117 -6.67 -5.48 22.22
CA TYR A 117 -7.08 -4.82 21.01
C TYR A 117 -8.56 -4.99 20.75
N VAL A 118 -9.17 -4.00 20.10
CA VAL A 118 -10.57 -4.03 19.72
C VAL A 118 -10.69 -4.28 18.23
N LEU A 119 -11.57 -5.17 17.84
CA LEU A 119 -11.87 -5.46 16.44
C LEU A 119 -12.37 -4.19 15.74
N GLY A 120 -11.78 -3.85 14.58
CA GLY A 120 -12.05 -2.61 13.87
C GLY A 120 -11.41 -1.36 14.48
N GLY A 121 -10.63 -1.52 15.55
CA GLY A 121 -9.92 -0.42 16.21
C GLY A 121 -8.67 0.04 15.46
N LYS A 122 -8.16 1.21 15.85
CA LYS A 122 -6.87 1.75 15.41
C LYS A 122 -5.86 1.62 16.54
N ILE A 123 -4.73 1.00 16.25
CA ILE A 123 -3.70 0.70 17.24
C ILE A 123 -2.40 1.36 16.81
N GLY A 124 -1.73 2.03 17.74
CA GLY A 124 -0.43 2.65 17.52
C GLY A 124 0.68 1.89 18.24
N LEU A 125 1.73 1.50 17.52
CA LEU A 125 2.96 0.93 18.06
C LEU A 125 4.08 1.97 17.95
N PHE A 126 4.51 2.51 19.09
CA PHE A 126 5.54 3.54 19.16
C PHE A 126 6.82 2.98 19.76
N GLY A 127 7.95 3.41 19.20
CA GLY A 127 9.28 3.02 19.71
C GLY A 127 10.39 3.49 18.78
N GLY A 128 11.60 3.55 19.28
CA GLY A 128 12.80 3.85 18.49
C GLY A 128 13.12 2.77 17.45
N ALA A 129 14.22 2.95 16.72
CA ALA A 129 14.71 1.94 15.79
C ALA A 129 15.17 0.68 16.54
N GLY A 130 14.96 -0.50 15.95
CA GLY A 130 15.47 -1.77 16.48
C GLY A 130 14.76 -2.31 17.73
N VAL A 131 13.59 -1.78 18.12
CA VAL A 131 12.85 -2.24 19.31
C VAL A 131 11.84 -3.34 19.02
N GLY A 132 11.82 -3.89 17.79
CA GLY A 132 10.97 -5.03 17.43
C GLY A 132 9.55 -4.68 16.97
N LYS A 133 9.27 -3.41 16.56
CA LYS A 133 7.95 -3.03 16.02
C LYS A 133 7.54 -3.89 14.82
N THR A 134 8.45 -4.05 13.87
CA THR A 134 8.21 -4.84 12.65
C THR A 134 7.95 -6.30 12.98
N VAL A 135 8.75 -6.89 13.88
CA VAL A 135 8.56 -8.27 14.33
C VAL A 135 7.17 -8.48 14.95
N LEU A 136 6.72 -7.51 15.75
CA LEU A 136 5.38 -7.56 16.35
C LEU A 136 4.26 -7.48 15.29
N ILE A 137 4.44 -6.65 14.27
CA ILE A 137 3.49 -6.54 13.15
C ILE A 137 3.45 -7.84 12.35
N GLN A 138 4.60 -8.43 12.05
CA GLN A 138 4.71 -9.72 11.37
C GLN A 138 3.99 -10.84 12.12
N GLU A 139 4.22 -10.94 13.43
CA GLU A 139 3.55 -11.93 14.28
C GLU A 139 2.03 -11.75 14.24
N MET A 140 1.54 -10.51 14.28
CA MET A 140 0.10 -10.25 14.16
C MET A 140 -0.44 -10.63 12.78
N ILE A 141 0.26 -10.34 11.69
CA ILE A 141 -0.14 -10.74 10.33
C ILE A 141 -0.23 -12.26 10.24
N GLN A 142 0.78 -12.97 10.75
CA GLN A 142 0.80 -14.42 10.75
C GLN A 142 -0.38 -15.01 11.52
N ARG A 143 -0.71 -14.48 12.68
CA ARG A 143 -1.84 -14.95 13.47
C ARG A 143 -3.19 -14.64 12.84
N VAL A 144 -3.35 -13.46 12.23
CA VAL A 144 -4.56 -13.14 11.47
C VAL A 144 -4.76 -14.14 10.34
N ALA A 145 -3.70 -14.49 9.62
CA ALA A 145 -3.78 -15.43 8.52
C ALA A 145 -4.05 -16.89 8.96
N GLN A 146 -3.43 -17.33 10.06
CA GLN A 146 -3.51 -18.70 10.55
C GLN A 146 -4.74 -18.93 11.44
N ASP A 147 -4.94 -18.08 12.43
CA ASP A 147 -5.94 -18.31 13.48
C ASP A 147 -7.32 -17.75 13.12
N HIS A 148 -7.36 -16.65 12.38
CA HIS A 148 -8.61 -15.98 12.00
C HIS A 148 -9.00 -16.18 10.52
N GLY A 149 -8.15 -16.83 9.71
CA GLY A 149 -8.40 -17.04 8.28
C GLY A 149 -8.52 -15.72 7.47
N GLY A 150 -8.04 -14.63 8.05
CA GLY A 150 -8.12 -13.28 7.48
C GLY A 150 -7.10 -13.00 6.39
N VAL A 151 -7.26 -11.84 5.77
CA VAL A 151 -6.32 -11.27 4.80
C VAL A 151 -5.68 -10.04 5.43
N SER A 152 -4.39 -9.90 5.23
CA SER A 152 -3.63 -8.75 5.72
C SER A 152 -3.17 -7.86 4.59
N VAL A 153 -3.16 -6.55 4.83
CA VAL A 153 -2.55 -5.58 3.93
C VAL A 153 -1.47 -4.83 4.71
N PHE A 154 -0.26 -4.88 4.24
CA PHE A 154 0.86 -4.13 4.81
C PHE A 154 1.22 -2.96 3.91
N ALA A 155 1.32 -1.77 4.46
CA ALA A 155 1.75 -0.56 3.75
C ALA A 155 3.06 -0.04 4.38
N GLY A 156 4.17 -0.20 3.66
CA GLY A 156 5.49 0.32 4.04
C GLY A 156 5.67 1.74 3.55
N VAL A 157 5.65 2.71 4.47
CA VAL A 157 5.86 4.12 4.17
C VAL A 157 7.06 4.63 4.96
N GLY A 158 8.13 5.05 4.26
CA GLY A 158 9.38 5.47 4.90
C GLY A 158 10.23 4.33 5.47
N GLU A 159 9.89 3.09 5.16
CA GLU A 159 10.70 1.92 5.47
C GLU A 159 11.92 1.84 4.55
N ARG A 160 12.98 1.18 5.00
CA ARG A 160 14.14 0.93 4.14
C ARG A 160 13.80 -0.18 3.15
N THR A 161 14.22 -0.05 1.90
CA THR A 161 14.00 -1.06 0.85
C THR A 161 14.47 -2.46 1.28
N ARG A 162 15.61 -2.53 1.99
CA ARG A 162 16.11 -3.78 2.55
C ARG A 162 15.12 -4.41 3.54
N GLU A 163 14.59 -3.64 4.49
CA GLU A 163 13.61 -4.12 5.49
C GLU A 163 12.32 -4.61 4.80
N GLY A 164 11.89 -3.95 3.72
CA GLY A 164 10.77 -4.40 2.91
C GLY A 164 11.04 -5.74 2.22
N ASN A 165 12.24 -5.92 1.69
CA ASN A 165 12.63 -7.18 1.05
C ASN A 165 12.76 -8.33 2.06
N ASP A 166 13.37 -8.07 3.22
CA ASP A 166 13.46 -9.03 4.32
C ASP A 166 12.05 -9.48 4.77
N LEU A 167 11.09 -8.53 4.86
CA LEU A 167 9.71 -8.80 5.21
C LEU A 167 9.01 -9.74 4.21
N ILE A 168 9.24 -9.56 2.90
CA ILE A 168 8.68 -10.44 1.87
C ILE A 168 9.16 -11.88 2.10
N HIS A 169 10.47 -12.09 2.25
CA HIS A 169 11.04 -13.42 2.46
C HIS A 169 10.54 -14.07 3.76
N GLU A 170 10.47 -13.32 4.84
CA GLU A 170 9.96 -13.83 6.12
C GLU A 170 8.48 -14.25 6.03
N MET A 171 7.65 -13.54 5.26
CA MET A 171 6.26 -13.93 5.02
C MET A 171 6.13 -15.15 4.12
N GLU A 172 7.02 -15.32 3.14
CA GLU A 172 7.12 -16.51 2.30
C GLU A 172 7.49 -17.72 3.15
N GLU A 173 8.54 -17.62 3.98
CA GLU A 173 8.97 -18.67 4.90
C GLU A 173 7.88 -19.05 5.92
N ALA A 174 7.13 -18.08 6.41
CA ALA A 174 6.02 -18.30 7.32
C ALA A 174 4.76 -18.90 6.64
N GLY A 175 4.73 -18.97 5.30
CA GLY A 175 3.61 -19.51 4.53
C GLY A 175 2.33 -18.66 4.63
N VAL A 176 2.46 -17.34 4.82
CA VAL A 176 1.32 -16.41 4.94
C VAL A 176 1.30 -15.36 3.82
N PHE A 177 2.29 -15.38 2.94
CA PHE A 177 2.41 -14.42 1.85
C PHE A 177 1.21 -14.46 0.89
N ASP A 178 0.69 -15.66 0.59
CA ASP A 178 -0.49 -15.89 -0.24
C ASP A 178 -1.80 -15.31 0.32
N LYS A 179 -1.81 -14.91 1.59
CA LYS A 179 -2.93 -14.23 2.26
C LYS A 179 -2.65 -12.75 2.57
N THR A 180 -1.53 -12.24 2.07
CA THR A 180 -1.08 -10.88 2.35
C THR A 180 -0.90 -10.09 1.06
N ALA A 181 -1.28 -8.82 1.07
CA ALA A 181 -0.94 -7.85 0.03
C ALA A 181 0.04 -6.83 0.61
N LEU A 182 1.14 -6.57 -0.09
CA LEU A 182 2.17 -5.64 0.34
C LEU A 182 2.18 -4.41 -0.57
N VAL A 183 2.26 -3.22 0.02
CA VAL A 183 2.38 -1.95 -0.72
C VAL A 183 3.59 -1.19 -0.18
N PHE A 184 4.56 -0.89 -1.02
CA PHE A 184 5.77 -0.15 -0.62
C PHE A 184 5.87 1.19 -1.33
N GLY A 185 5.99 2.25 -0.53
CA GLY A 185 6.12 3.61 -1.02
C GLY A 185 7.50 3.97 -1.59
N GLN A 186 8.51 3.20 -1.26
CA GLN A 186 9.91 3.42 -1.69
C GLN A 186 10.37 2.48 -2.81
N MET A 187 9.60 1.47 -3.17
CA MET A 187 9.87 0.57 -4.29
C MET A 187 9.13 1.09 -5.53
N LEU A 188 9.80 1.96 -6.29
CA LEU A 188 9.27 2.61 -7.50
C LEU A 188 9.98 2.11 -8.75
#